data_6f8a80a9c1bce7935b0b83e8341d3804
#
_entry.id   6f8a80a9c1bce7935b0b83e8341d3804
#
_cell.length_a   1.000
_cell.length_b   1.000
_cell.length_c   1.000
_cell.angle_alpha   90.00
_cell.angle_beta   90.00
_cell.angle_gamma   90.00
#
_symmetry.space_group_name_H-M   'P 1'
#
loop_
_entity.id
_entity.type
_entity.pdbx_description
1 polymer ?
#
loop_
_entity_poly.entity_id
_entity_poly.type
_entity_poly.pdbx_seq_one_letter_code
_entity_poly.pdbx_strand_id
1 'polypeptide(L)'
;LPFDPLGRVSPNMFDEDWLRLVIKMATGSGKTKVMSLLLAWSYFHKLYELDSELSRNFLLITPNIIVLERIKKDFEGLTIFHQDPVLPSNGYEGRSWGDDFQITLHLQDDLTTISSTGNIFLTNIHRVYEGDLKEASWGDEDLSDYFLGSKPVTKTNQSMVDLGNIIRDIDEIMVINDEAHHIHDPKMAWFKSIQDINNKLIQKGKQISLQIDCTATPKHDNGGIFVQTISDYPLVEAIHQSIVKTPVLPDQASRAKLQEKQSAIFTEKYEDYINLGIEEWRKTYKALEPTGKKAILFIMTD
;
A
#
# COMPACT_ATOMS: atom_id res chain seq x y z
N LEU A 1 -10.71 20.84 12.98
CA LEU A 1 -9.37 21.26 13.34
C LEU A 1 -9.30 22.77 13.30
N PRO A 2 -8.59 23.43 14.23
CA PRO A 2 -8.51 24.90 14.29
C PRO A 2 -7.87 25.52 13.03
N PHE A 3 -7.25 24.72 12.17
CA PHE A 3 -6.56 25.18 10.97
C PHE A 3 -7.24 24.75 9.65
N ASP A 4 -8.45 24.23 9.68
CA ASP A 4 -9.20 23.94 8.46
C ASP A 4 -10.48 24.81 8.37
N PRO A 5 -10.34 26.11 8.04
CA PRO A 5 -11.48 27.02 7.94
C PRO A 5 -12.45 26.66 6.81
N LEU A 6 -12.04 25.76 5.90
CA LEU A 6 -12.87 25.32 4.77
C LEU A 6 -13.56 23.98 5.02
N GLY A 7 -13.36 23.37 6.20
CA GLY A 7 -13.97 22.09 6.56
C GLY A 7 -13.60 20.93 5.63
N ARG A 8 -12.40 20.96 5.02
CA ARG A 8 -11.94 19.96 4.07
C ARG A 8 -11.39 18.71 4.75
N VAL A 9 -11.09 18.81 6.02
CA VAL A 9 -10.57 17.71 6.84
C VAL A 9 -11.72 16.98 7.48
N SER A 10 -11.84 15.69 7.22
CA SER A 10 -12.88 14.88 7.85
C SER A 10 -12.63 14.73 9.34
N PRO A 11 -13.57 15.14 10.21
CA PRO A 11 -13.43 14.97 11.66
C PRO A 11 -13.39 13.49 12.08
N ASN A 12 -13.96 12.59 11.27
CA ASN A 12 -14.05 11.15 11.57
C ASN A 12 -12.71 10.43 11.41
N MET A 13 -11.64 11.13 11.04
CA MET A 13 -10.31 10.53 10.90
C MET A 13 -9.53 10.42 12.22
N PHE A 14 -10.07 10.95 13.31
CA PHE A 14 -9.45 10.92 14.63
C PHE A 14 -10.21 10.02 15.61
N ASP A 15 -11.10 9.17 15.10
CA ASP A 15 -11.88 8.29 15.94
C ASP A 15 -11.13 7.03 16.38
N GLU A 16 -9.86 6.90 15.97
CA GLU A 16 -9.01 5.81 16.41
C GLU A 16 -8.39 6.10 17.78
N ASP A 17 -8.36 5.08 18.63
CA ASP A 17 -7.74 5.14 19.95
C ASP A 17 -6.20 5.02 19.91
N TRP A 18 -5.60 5.05 18.72
CA TRP A 18 -4.15 4.97 18.50
C TRP A 18 -3.65 6.04 17.53
N LEU A 19 -2.33 6.27 17.54
CA LEU A 19 -1.69 7.23 16.65
C LEU A 19 -1.70 6.72 15.21
N ARG A 20 -2.29 7.49 14.30
CA ARG A 20 -2.37 7.23 12.87
C ARG A 20 -1.80 8.42 12.09
N LEU A 21 -0.86 8.16 11.19
CA LEU A 21 -0.17 9.17 10.39
C LEU A 21 -0.27 8.80 8.91
N VAL A 22 -0.24 9.82 8.04
CA VAL A 22 -0.36 9.63 6.59
C VAL A 22 0.89 10.17 5.89
N ILE A 23 1.43 9.36 4.98
CA ILE A 23 2.51 9.73 4.07
C ILE A 23 1.95 9.74 2.65
N LYS A 24 1.84 10.93 2.06
CA LYS A 24 1.48 11.09 0.67
C LYS A 24 2.72 11.03 -0.20
N MET A 25 2.75 10.09 -1.12
CA MET A 25 3.84 9.93 -2.08
C MET A 25 3.29 9.52 -3.45
N ALA A 26 3.79 10.16 -4.51
CA ALA A 26 3.43 9.80 -5.87
C ALA A 26 3.72 8.32 -6.17
N THR A 27 2.90 7.72 -7.04
CA THR A 27 3.16 6.35 -7.51
C THR A 27 4.50 6.30 -8.24
N GLY A 28 5.30 5.26 -7.95
CA GLY A 28 6.64 5.09 -8.54
C GLY A 28 7.74 5.93 -7.89
N SER A 29 7.45 6.72 -6.83
CA SER A 29 8.44 7.57 -6.15
C SER A 29 9.21 6.91 -5.01
N GLY A 30 9.05 5.59 -4.80
CA GLY A 30 9.80 4.85 -3.79
C GLY A 30 9.06 4.59 -2.48
N LYS A 31 7.73 4.52 -2.46
CA LYS A 31 6.93 4.20 -1.25
C LYS A 31 7.46 2.98 -0.50
N THR A 32 7.77 1.87 -1.21
CA THR A 32 8.30 0.64 -0.58
C THR A 32 9.61 0.89 0.18
N LYS A 33 10.47 1.76 -0.36
CA LYS A 33 11.72 2.15 0.31
C LYS A 33 11.45 2.95 1.58
N VAL A 34 10.51 3.88 1.53
CA VAL A 34 10.10 4.64 2.73
C VAL A 34 9.50 3.72 3.78
N MET A 35 8.65 2.76 3.40
CA MET A 35 8.13 1.76 4.32
C MET A 35 9.26 0.94 4.98
N SER A 36 10.27 0.51 4.22
CA SER A 36 11.41 -0.21 4.81
C SER A 36 12.24 0.65 5.78
N LEU A 37 12.40 1.95 5.50
CA LEU A 37 13.05 2.90 6.42
C LEU A 37 12.26 3.05 7.72
N LEU A 38 10.94 3.16 7.64
CA LEU A 38 10.06 3.26 8.82
C LEU A 38 10.11 1.99 9.68
N LEU A 39 10.15 0.82 9.04
CA LEU A 39 10.33 -0.45 9.74
C LEU A 39 11.65 -0.48 10.49
N ALA A 40 12.76 -0.16 9.83
CA ALA A 40 14.07 -0.13 10.46
C ALA A 40 14.14 0.92 11.59
N TRP A 41 13.60 2.11 11.36
CA TRP A 41 13.52 3.17 12.36
C TRP A 41 12.77 2.70 13.62
N SER A 42 11.58 2.17 13.48
CA SER A 42 10.79 1.68 14.61
C SER A 42 11.49 0.52 15.33
N TYR A 43 12.07 -0.42 14.58
CA TYR A 43 12.79 -1.57 15.10
C TYR A 43 13.95 -1.15 16.01
N PHE A 44 14.83 -0.25 15.52
CA PHE A 44 16.02 0.15 16.28
C PHE A 44 15.69 1.03 17.47
N HIS A 45 14.71 1.94 17.36
CA HIS A 45 14.24 2.69 18.52
C HIS A 45 13.71 1.74 19.60
N LYS A 46 12.90 0.76 19.23
CA LYS A 46 12.39 -0.23 20.19
C LYS A 46 13.48 -1.13 20.75
N LEU A 47 14.52 -1.42 19.98
CA LEU A 47 15.63 -2.26 20.43
C LEU A 47 16.56 -1.53 21.41
N TYR A 48 16.84 -0.24 21.16
CA TYR A 48 17.87 0.48 21.88
C TYR A 48 17.36 1.44 22.95
N GLU A 49 16.10 1.80 22.90
CA GLU A 49 15.47 2.73 23.83
C GLU A 49 14.46 1.99 24.72
N LEU A 50 14.75 1.91 26.02
CA LEU A 50 13.94 1.15 26.97
C LEU A 50 12.50 1.63 27.08
N ASP A 51 12.27 2.96 26.92
CA ASP A 51 10.97 3.60 27.04
C ASP A 51 10.27 3.81 25.70
N SER A 52 10.79 3.22 24.62
CA SER A 52 10.18 3.36 23.28
C SER A 52 8.80 2.72 23.21
N GLU A 53 7.81 3.50 22.79
CA GLU A 53 6.46 3.03 22.49
C GLU A 53 6.33 2.44 21.08
N LEU A 54 7.41 2.43 20.30
CA LEU A 54 7.46 1.82 18.97
C LEU A 54 7.49 0.30 19.04
N SER A 55 7.50 -0.35 17.89
CA SER A 55 7.38 -1.81 17.80
C SER A 55 8.51 -2.44 16.99
N ARG A 56 8.79 -3.73 17.29
CA ARG A 56 9.56 -4.64 16.46
C ARG A 56 8.69 -5.63 15.69
N ASN A 57 7.37 -5.52 15.87
CA ASN A 57 6.39 -6.34 15.15
C ASN A 57 5.59 -5.43 14.21
N PHE A 58 5.50 -5.84 12.95
CA PHE A 58 4.94 -5.03 11.88
C PHE A 58 3.88 -5.81 11.12
N LEU A 59 2.74 -5.19 10.89
CA LEU A 59 1.73 -5.66 9.97
C LEU A 59 1.76 -4.80 8.71
N LEU A 60 2.26 -5.34 7.62
CA LEU A 60 2.34 -4.67 6.33
C LEU A 60 1.23 -5.16 5.42
N ILE A 61 0.40 -4.26 4.99
CA ILE A 61 -0.83 -4.57 4.30
C ILE A 61 -0.87 -3.94 2.92
N THR A 62 -1.19 -4.75 1.92
CA THR A 62 -1.23 -4.37 0.52
C THR A 62 -2.64 -4.45 -0.06
N PRO A 63 -2.98 -3.62 -1.06
CA PRO A 63 -4.32 -3.59 -1.61
C PRO A 63 -4.69 -4.83 -2.43
N ASN A 64 -3.72 -5.49 -3.05
CA ASN A 64 -3.98 -6.64 -3.91
C ASN A 64 -2.79 -7.61 -4.00
N ILE A 65 -3.02 -8.77 -4.62
CA ILE A 65 -2.02 -9.85 -4.76
C ILE A 65 -0.81 -9.41 -5.59
N ILE A 66 -1.00 -8.60 -6.62
CA ILE A 66 0.11 -8.16 -7.50
C ILE A 66 1.10 -7.29 -6.72
N VAL A 67 0.58 -6.36 -5.92
CA VAL A 67 1.40 -5.51 -5.05
C VAL A 67 2.05 -6.35 -3.95
N LEU A 68 1.32 -7.31 -3.38
CA LEU A 68 1.84 -8.27 -2.40
C LEU A 68 3.07 -9.01 -2.93
N GLU A 69 2.97 -9.63 -4.13
CA GLU A 69 4.07 -10.39 -4.73
C GLU A 69 5.30 -9.51 -5.04
N ARG A 70 5.08 -8.26 -5.42
CA ARG A 70 6.19 -7.31 -5.60
C ARG A 70 6.88 -7.00 -4.29
N ILE A 71 6.13 -6.64 -3.25
CA ILE A 71 6.68 -6.32 -1.93
C ILE A 71 7.32 -7.57 -1.30
N LYS A 72 6.71 -8.75 -1.46
CA LYS A 72 7.30 -10.02 -1.05
C LYS A 72 8.71 -10.19 -1.62
N LYS A 73 8.88 -9.99 -2.93
CA LYS A 73 10.18 -10.08 -3.60
C LYS A 73 11.22 -9.12 -3.02
N ASP A 74 10.81 -7.89 -2.69
CA ASP A 74 11.69 -6.88 -2.12
C ASP A 74 12.10 -7.20 -0.66
N PHE A 75 11.18 -7.82 0.09
CA PHE A 75 11.37 -8.16 1.50
C PHE A 75 11.93 -9.58 1.73
N GLU A 76 11.79 -10.48 0.76
CA GLU A 76 12.31 -11.85 0.85
C GLU A 76 13.83 -11.85 1.07
N GLY A 77 14.29 -12.62 2.06
CA GLY A 77 15.69 -12.59 2.47
C GLY A 77 16.15 -11.25 3.02
N LEU A 78 15.24 -10.34 3.37
CA LEU A 78 15.50 -8.97 3.83
C LEU A 78 16.32 -8.14 2.85
N THR A 79 16.19 -8.44 1.56
CA THR A 79 17.01 -7.90 0.47
C THR A 79 17.00 -6.38 0.42
N ILE A 80 15.81 -5.77 0.60
CA ILE A 80 15.64 -4.31 0.59
C ILE A 80 16.43 -3.60 1.69
N PHE A 81 16.75 -4.30 2.79
CA PHE A 81 17.52 -3.74 3.91
C PHE A 81 19.03 -3.88 3.73
N HIS A 82 19.50 -4.86 2.94
CA HIS A 82 20.90 -5.20 2.81
C HIS A 82 21.52 -4.87 1.44
N GLN A 83 20.79 -5.04 0.34
CA GLN A 83 21.31 -4.78 -1.02
C GLN A 83 21.17 -3.32 -1.46
N ASP A 84 20.12 -2.65 -1.03
CA ASP A 84 19.98 -1.21 -1.15
C ASP A 84 19.89 -0.67 0.28
N PRO A 85 21.02 -0.42 0.93
CA PRO A 85 21.12 -0.41 2.37
C PRO A 85 20.29 0.70 3.01
N VAL A 86 19.22 0.29 3.65
CA VAL A 86 18.60 1.02 4.74
C VAL A 86 19.50 0.96 5.95
N LEU A 87 20.14 -0.21 6.15
CA LEU A 87 21.03 -0.45 7.29
C LEU A 87 22.46 -0.08 6.92
N PRO A 88 23.09 0.90 7.59
CA PRO A 88 24.49 1.19 7.40
C PRO A 88 25.35 0.03 7.89
N SER A 89 26.49 -0.19 7.22
CA SER A 89 27.46 -1.23 7.58
C SER A 89 28.10 -1.01 8.94
N ASN A 90 28.15 0.26 9.39
CA ASN A 90 28.68 0.63 10.69
C ASN A 90 27.53 1.15 11.56
N GLY A 91 27.32 0.52 12.68
CA GLY A 91 26.32 0.94 13.68
C GLY A 91 26.72 2.21 14.42
N TYR A 92 25.78 2.76 15.14
CA TYR A 92 26.00 3.87 16.05
C TYR A 92 26.60 3.37 17.38
N GLU A 93 27.56 4.11 17.94
CA GLU A 93 28.20 3.77 19.22
C GLU A 93 28.83 2.35 19.29
N GLY A 94 29.42 1.91 18.18
CA GLY A 94 30.09 0.61 18.11
C GLY A 94 29.15 -0.60 17.97
N ARG A 95 27.86 -0.38 17.76
CA ARG A 95 26.88 -1.44 17.48
C ARG A 95 26.89 -1.79 15.99
N SER A 96 26.64 -3.06 15.68
CA SER A 96 26.46 -3.53 14.31
C SER A 96 24.99 -3.59 13.97
N TRP A 97 24.45 -2.56 13.34
CA TRP A 97 23.04 -2.53 12.98
C TRP A 97 22.63 -3.68 12.06
N GLY A 98 23.51 -4.13 11.18
CA GLY A 98 23.26 -5.28 10.31
C GLY A 98 23.09 -6.58 11.11
N ASP A 99 23.90 -6.78 12.15
CA ASP A 99 23.81 -7.98 13.00
C ASP A 99 22.64 -7.88 14.01
N ASP A 100 22.35 -6.66 14.47
CA ASP A 100 21.28 -6.41 15.44
C ASP A 100 19.88 -6.44 14.79
N PHE A 101 19.78 -6.31 13.45
CA PHE A 101 18.52 -6.37 12.72
C PHE A 101 18.09 -7.83 12.49
N GLN A 102 17.53 -8.43 13.52
CA GLN A 102 17.07 -9.81 13.52
C GLN A 102 15.54 -9.87 13.43
N ILE A 103 15.01 -9.79 12.24
CA ILE A 103 13.58 -9.78 11.99
C ILE A 103 13.17 -10.95 11.09
N THR A 104 12.01 -11.54 11.36
CA THR A 104 11.46 -12.65 10.59
C THR A 104 10.32 -12.16 9.71
N LEU A 105 10.38 -12.46 8.42
CA LEU A 105 9.29 -12.22 7.48
C LEU A 105 8.33 -13.40 7.52
N HIS A 106 7.07 -13.13 7.83
CA HIS A 106 5.97 -14.07 7.75
C HIS A 106 5.11 -13.73 6.53
N LEU A 107 5.07 -14.64 5.61
CA LEU A 107 4.14 -14.59 4.50
C LEU A 107 2.83 -15.23 4.92
N GLN A 108 1.79 -14.83 4.26
CA GLN A 108 0.42 -15.18 4.57
C GLN A 108 0.17 -16.69 4.72
N ASP A 109 0.93 -17.53 4.01
CA ASP A 109 0.75 -18.98 3.99
C ASP A 109 1.77 -19.74 4.86
N ASP A 110 2.76 -19.05 5.47
CA ASP A 110 3.93 -19.65 6.13
C ASP A 110 4.10 -19.25 7.61
N LEU A 111 3.00 -19.01 8.32
CA LEU A 111 3.06 -18.71 9.75
C LEU A 111 3.54 -19.92 10.55
N THR A 112 4.82 -19.97 10.84
CA THR A 112 5.40 -21.08 11.61
C THR A 112 5.54 -20.73 13.07
N THR A 113 6.39 -19.79 13.43
CA THR A 113 6.67 -19.42 14.81
C THR A 113 6.96 -17.94 14.91
N ILE A 114 6.32 -17.26 15.86
CA ILE A 114 6.57 -15.85 16.11
C ILE A 114 7.94 -15.70 16.76
N SER A 115 8.79 -14.87 16.13
CA SER A 115 10.12 -14.58 16.64
C SER A 115 10.05 -13.60 17.81
N SER A 116 10.84 -13.83 18.83
CA SER A 116 10.99 -12.90 19.96
C SER A 116 11.82 -11.66 19.62
N THR A 117 12.58 -11.68 18.53
CA THR A 117 13.45 -10.58 18.12
C THR A 117 12.73 -9.52 17.29
N GLY A 118 11.77 -9.94 16.44
CA GLY A 118 10.94 -9.05 15.63
C GLY A 118 10.29 -9.78 14.45
N ASN A 119 9.16 -9.26 13.96
CA ASN A 119 8.36 -9.91 12.95
C ASN A 119 7.80 -8.91 11.94
N ILE A 120 7.78 -9.28 10.67
CA ILE A 120 7.03 -8.59 9.61
C ILE A 120 5.96 -9.56 9.12
N PHE A 121 4.71 -9.24 9.33
CA PHE A 121 3.57 -9.97 8.79
C PHE A 121 3.11 -9.27 7.52
N LEU A 122 3.33 -9.89 6.37
CA LEU A 122 2.95 -9.36 5.06
C LEU A 122 1.65 -10.01 4.57
N THR A 123 0.62 -9.20 4.37
CA THR A 123 -0.71 -9.68 3.96
C THR A 123 -1.35 -8.77 2.92
N ASN A 124 -2.40 -9.25 2.28
CA ASN A 124 -3.25 -8.41 1.44
C ASN A 124 -4.64 -8.22 2.07
N ILE A 125 -5.30 -7.16 1.62
CA ILE A 125 -6.60 -6.75 2.11
C ILE A 125 -7.68 -7.86 1.99
N HIS A 126 -7.68 -8.63 0.90
CA HIS A 126 -8.74 -9.61 0.62
C HIS A 126 -8.74 -10.78 1.59
N ARG A 127 -7.60 -11.19 2.11
CA ARG A 127 -7.50 -12.32 3.03
C ARG A 127 -7.81 -11.98 4.48
N VAL A 128 -7.74 -10.70 4.83
CA VAL A 128 -8.22 -10.23 6.12
C VAL A 128 -9.76 -10.36 6.22
N TYR A 129 -10.43 -10.31 5.06
CA TYR A 129 -11.90 -10.43 4.97
C TYR A 129 -12.46 -11.83 5.09
N GLU A 130 -11.73 -12.86 4.69
CA GLU A 130 -12.29 -14.23 4.59
C GLU A 130 -12.59 -14.88 5.95
N GLY A 131 -12.12 -14.28 7.07
CA GLY A 131 -12.38 -14.74 8.43
C GLY A 131 -13.81 -14.57 8.92
N ASP A 132 -14.50 -13.51 8.53
CA ASP A 132 -15.81 -13.14 9.06
C ASP A 132 -17.00 -13.46 8.14
N LEU A 133 -16.77 -13.93 6.91
CA LEU A 133 -17.82 -14.06 5.88
C LEU A 133 -18.71 -15.31 5.96
N LYS A 134 -18.73 -16.02 7.08
CA LYS A 134 -19.67 -17.17 7.21
C LYS A 134 -21.14 -16.78 7.44
N GLU A 135 -21.46 -15.50 7.64
CA GLU A 135 -22.84 -15.08 7.96
C GLU A 135 -23.46 -13.95 7.10
N ALA A 136 -22.80 -13.46 6.06
CA ALA A 136 -23.41 -12.44 5.20
C ALA A 136 -23.81 -12.99 3.83
N SER A 137 -25.11 -13.14 3.61
CA SER A 137 -25.70 -13.36 2.29
C SER A 137 -25.60 -12.05 1.49
N TRP A 138 -24.76 -12.02 0.47
CA TRP A 138 -24.60 -10.86 -0.42
C TRP A 138 -25.48 -11.04 -1.66
N GLY A 139 -26.46 -10.15 -1.77
CA GLY A 139 -27.09 -9.84 -3.04
C GLY A 139 -26.70 -8.44 -3.41
N ASP A 140 -25.65 -8.30 -4.19
CA ASP A 140 -25.38 -7.22 -5.13
C ASP A 140 -24.06 -7.56 -5.83
N GLU A 141 -24.08 -7.53 -7.18
CA GLU A 141 -22.94 -7.79 -8.04
C GLU A 141 -21.85 -6.77 -7.73
N ASP A 142 -20.78 -7.24 -7.11
CA ASP A 142 -19.69 -6.42 -6.61
C ASP A 142 -18.78 -6.02 -7.77
N LEU A 143 -18.70 -4.72 -8.03
CA LEU A 143 -17.79 -4.10 -9.02
C LEU A 143 -16.31 -4.49 -8.80
N SER A 144 -15.97 -5.03 -7.62
CA SER A 144 -14.62 -5.51 -7.32
C SER A 144 -14.19 -6.69 -8.21
N ASP A 145 -15.12 -7.56 -8.62
CA ASP A 145 -14.83 -8.69 -9.52
C ASP A 145 -14.50 -8.23 -10.95
N TYR A 146 -14.96 -7.05 -11.34
CA TYR A 146 -14.68 -6.47 -12.66
C TYR A 146 -13.25 -5.93 -12.76
N PHE A 147 -12.73 -5.32 -11.68
CA PHE A 147 -11.39 -4.73 -11.66
C PHE A 147 -10.27 -5.70 -11.31
N LEU A 148 -10.57 -6.78 -10.58
CA LEU A 148 -9.56 -7.70 -10.04
C LEU A 148 -9.53 -9.06 -10.71
N GLY A 149 -10.42 -9.30 -11.68
CA GLY A 149 -10.62 -10.60 -12.33
C GLY A 149 -11.39 -11.56 -11.43
N SER A 150 -12.11 -12.49 -12.06
CA SER A 150 -12.91 -13.51 -11.38
C SER A 150 -12.07 -14.26 -10.34
N LYS A 151 -12.56 -14.36 -9.10
CA LYS A 151 -11.92 -15.13 -8.04
C LYS A 151 -11.55 -16.52 -8.57
N PRO A 152 -10.30 -16.95 -8.46
CA PRO A 152 -9.99 -18.34 -8.72
C PRO A 152 -10.76 -19.19 -7.72
N VAL A 153 -11.66 -20.03 -8.22
CA VAL A 153 -12.38 -21.02 -7.42
C VAL A 153 -11.38 -22.09 -7.01
N THR A 154 -10.57 -21.82 -6.03
CA THR A 154 -9.72 -22.82 -5.40
C THR A 154 -10.39 -23.24 -4.11
N LYS A 155 -11.05 -24.39 -4.16
CA LYS A 155 -11.37 -25.19 -2.99
C LYS A 155 -10.04 -25.67 -2.39
N THR A 156 -9.43 -24.88 -1.56
CA THR A 156 -8.37 -25.35 -0.67
C THR A 156 -8.70 -24.86 0.72
N ASN A 157 -8.84 -25.78 1.65
CA ASN A 157 -8.77 -25.58 3.09
C ASN A 157 -7.35 -25.10 3.42
N GLN A 158 -6.93 -23.94 2.90
CA GLN A 158 -5.68 -23.34 3.25
C GLN A 158 -5.91 -22.49 4.49
N SER A 159 -5.16 -22.79 5.51
CA SER A 159 -5.13 -22.13 6.80
C SER A 159 -5.11 -20.62 6.63
N MET A 160 -6.21 -19.99 7.00
CA MET A 160 -6.31 -18.56 7.15
C MET A 160 -5.29 -18.15 8.20
N VAL A 161 -4.48 -17.15 7.89
CA VAL A 161 -3.68 -16.49 8.92
C VAL A 161 -4.66 -15.85 9.87
N ASP A 162 -4.92 -16.53 10.96
CA ASP A 162 -5.72 -15.98 12.05
C ASP A 162 -4.89 -14.87 12.71
N LEU A 163 -5.12 -13.63 12.29
CA LEU A 163 -4.51 -12.45 12.91
C LEU A 163 -4.73 -12.46 14.44
N GLY A 164 -5.80 -13.09 14.91
CA GLY A 164 -6.04 -13.31 16.32
C GLY A 164 -5.01 -14.20 17.00
N ASN A 165 -4.46 -15.19 16.30
CA ASN A 165 -3.39 -16.03 16.83
C ASN A 165 -2.05 -15.28 16.89
N ILE A 166 -1.75 -14.45 15.89
CA ILE A 166 -0.57 -13.59 15.90
C ILE A 166 -0.60 -12.67 17.12
N ILE A 167 -1.71 -11.96 17.31
CA ILE A 167 -1.86 -10.97 18.38
C ILE A 167 -1.82 -11.63 19.77
N ARG A 168 -2.16 -12.91 19.87
CA ARG A 168 -2.05 -13.64 21.14
C ARG A 168 -0.61 -13.67 21.67
N ASP A 169 0.38 -13.75 20.78
CA ASP A 169 1.78 -13.98 21.13
C ASP A 169 2.64 -12.71 21.03
N ILE A 170 2.06 -11.57 20.60
CA ILE A 170 2.75 -10.26 20.56
C ILE A 170 2.04 -9.26 21.48
N ASP A 171 2.81 -8.31 22.00
CA ASP A 171 2.32 -7.25 22.90
C ASP A 171 2.23 -5.89 22.25
N GLU A 172 2.83 -5.71 21.09
CA GLU A 172 2.89 -4.45 20.37
C GLU A 172 2.95 -4.70 18.86
N ILE A 173 2.36 -3.83 18.07
CA ILE A 173 2.39 -3.89 16.62
C ILE A 173 2.32 -2.50 16.00
N MET A 174 3.12 -2.30 14.95
CA MET A 174 2.99 -1.15 14.06
C MET A 174 2.32 -1.62 12.77
N VAL A 175 1.31 -0.89 12.34
CA VAL A 175 0.56 -1.19 11.11
C VAL A 175 1.02 -0.24 10.00
N ILE A 176 1.36 -0.78 8.83
CA ILE A 176 1.70 0.00 7.64
C ILE A 176 0.79 -0.43 6.49
N ASN A 177 0.07 0.52 5.94
CA ASN A 177 -0.86 0.30 4.84
C ASN A 177 -0.30 0.89 3.54
N ASP A 178 -0.13 0.05 2.51
CA ASP A 178 0.16 0.54 1.16
C ASP A 178 -1.13 0.83 0.41
N GLU A 179 -1.14 1.90 -0.40
CA GLU A 179 -2.31 2.42 -1.13
C GLU A 179 -3.54 2.62 -0.22
N ALA A 180 -3.32 3.25 0.90
CA ALA A 180 -4.30 3.39 1.99
C ALA A 180 -5.61 4.11 1.63
N HIS A 181 -5.71 4.73 0.45
CA HIS A 181 -6.96 5.32 -0.02
C HIS A 181 -8.07 4.29 -0.24
N HIS A 182 -7.74 3.01 -0.37
CA HIS A 182 -8.72 1.92 -0.40
C HIS A 182 -9.28 1.53 0.97
N ILE A 183 -8.73 2.06 2.07
CA ILE A 183 -9.01 1.61 3.45
C ILE A 183 -10.07 2.47 4.15
N HIS A 184 -10.36 3.63 3.61
CA HIS A 184 -11.06 4.70 4.36
C HIS A 184 -12.59 4.64 4.34
N ASP A 185 -13.20 3.57 3.87
CA ASP A 185 -14.59 3.33 4.16
C ASP A 185 -14.71 2.61 5.52
N PRO A 186 -15.26 3.26 6.58
CA PRO A 186 -15.50 2.61 7.89
C PRO A 186 -16.41 1.39 7.81
N LYS A 187 -17.14 1.23 6.69
CA LYS A 187 -17.97 0.06 6.42
C LYS A 187 -17.15 -1.11 5.89
N MET A 188 -15.93 -0.88 5.43
CA MET A 188 -15.07 -1.94 4.94
C MET A 188 -14.59 -2.81 6.09
N ALA A 189 -14.67 -4.12 5.93
CA ALA A 189 -14.22 -5.12 6.90
C ALA A 189 -12.74 -4.94 7.31
N TRP A 190 -11.95 -4.34 6.44
CA TRP A 190 -10.56 -3.95 6.64
C TRP A 190 -10.33 -3.02 7.85
N PHE A 191 -11.06 -1.90 7.94
CA PHE A 191 -10.96 -1.00 9.08
C PHE A 191 -11.36 -1.73 10.36
N LYS A 192 -12.40 -2.56 10.30
CA LYS A 192 -12.83 -3.41 11.41
C LYS A 192 -11.72 -4.37 11.86
N SER A 193 -10.98 -4.95 10.92
CA SER A 193 -9.89 -5.88 11.29
C SER A 193 -8.75 -5.20 12.04
N ILE A 194 -8.35 -3.98 11.66
CA ILE A 194 -7.35 -3.22 12.43
C ILE A 194 -7.92 -2.85 13.80
N GLN A 195 -9.19 -2.45 13.86
CA GLN A 195 -9.86 -2.14 15.12
C GLN A 195 -9.97 -3.37 16.02
N ASP A 196 -10.26 -4.54 15.48
CA ASP A 196 -10.29 -5.80 16.23
C ASP A 196 -8.91 -6.19 16.78
N ILE A 197 -7.86 -5.94 15.98
CA ILE A 197 -6.47 -6.07 16.44
C ILE A 197 -6.24 -5.17 17.66
N ASN A 198 -6.58 -3.90 17.56
CA ASN A 198 -6.41 -2.95 18.65
C ASN A 198 -7.22 -3.35 19.88
N ASN A 199 -8.48 -3.77 19.72
CA ASN A 199 -9.34 -4.22 20.80
C ASN A 199 -8.72 -5.42 21.55
N LYS A 200 -8.14 -6.38 20.84
CA LYS A 200 -7.45 -7.52 21.45
C LYS A 200 -6.17 -7.10 22.20
N LEU A 201 -5.43 -6.13 21.68
CA LEU A 201 -4.26 -5.58 22.38
C LEU A 201 -4.69 -4.79 23.62
N ILE A 202 -5.78 -4.03 23.58
CA ILE A 202 -6.32 -3.30 24.74
C ILE A 202 -6.70 -4.27 25.88
N GLN A 203 -7.22 -5.45 25.56
CA GLN A 203 -7.50 -6.48 26.58
C GLN A 203 -6.25 -6.94 27.33
N LYS A 204 -5.07 -6.77 26.74
CA LYS A 204 -3.76 -7.02 27.35
C LYS A 204 -3.14 -5.77 28.00
N GLY A 205 -3.85 -4.64 28.03
CA GLY A 205 -3.31 -3.35 28.48
C GLY A 205 -2.32 -2.72 27.49
N LYS A 206 -2.40 -3.07 26.21
CA LYS A 206 -1.56 -2.60 25.12
C LYS A 206 -2.44 -1.98 24.01
N GLN A 207 -1.82 -1.43 22.98
CA GLN A 207 -2.51 -0.87 21.82
C GLN A 207 -1.61 -0.97 20.58
N ILE A 208 -2.15 -0.65 19.40
CA ILE A 208 -1.35 -0.43 18.21
C ILE A 208 -0.39 0.74 18.50
N SER A 209 0.91 0.50 18.34
CA SER A 209 1.93 1.50 18.65
C SER A 209 1.89 2.68 17.68
N LEU A 210 1.67 2.40 16.39
CA LEU A 210 1.59 3.39 15.33
C LEU A 210 0.94 2.77 14.11
N GLN A 211 0.08 3.51 13.43
CA GLN A 211 -0.38 3.19 12.07
C GLN A 211 0.16 4.22 11.09
N ILE A 212 0.76 3.76 10.00
CA ILE A 212 1.21 4.60 8.88
C ILE A 212 0.45 4.22 7.61
N ASP A 213 -0.21 5.19 7.04
CA ASP A 213 -0.93 5.05 5.78
C ASP A 213 -0.11 5.69 4.64
N CYS A 214 0.36 4.87 3.71
CA CYS A 214 1.07 5.32 2.51
C CYS A 214 0.11 5.38 1.33
N THR A 215 0.00 6.54 0.67
CA THR A 215 -0.91 6.71 -0.47
C THR A 215 -0.43 7.80 -1.42
N ALA A 216 -0.78 7.70 -2.69
CA ALA A 216 -0.60 8.78 -3.66
C ALA A 216 -1.75 9.80 -3.62
N THR A 217 -2.92 9.38 -3.17
CA THR A 217 -4.17 10.15 -3.19
C THR A 217 -4.83 10.15 -1.81
N PRO A 218 -4.42 11.02 -0.88
CA PRO A 218 -4.94 11.07 0.49
C PRO A 218 -6.32 11.76 0.53
N LYS A 219 -7.28 11.19 -0.17
CA LYS A 219 -8.67 11.67 -0.24
C LYS A 219 -9.63 10.52 -0.06
N HIS A 220 -10.71 10.80 0.65
CA HIS A 220 -11.89 9.94 0.70
C HIS A 220 -12.72 10.08 -0.58
N ASP A 221 -13.61 9.15 -0.84
CA ASP A 221 -14.57 9.19 -1.96
C ASP A 221 -15.48 10.43 -1.91
N ASN A 222 -15.77 10.93 -0.70
CA ASN A 222 -16.53 12.17 -0.49
C ASN A 222 -15.71 13.46 -0.70
N GLY A 223 -14.42 13.34 -1.10
CA GLY A 223 -13.52 14.48 -1.34
C GLY A 223 -12.81 15.02 -0.09
N GLY A 224 -13.08 14.49 1.10
CA GLY A 224 -12.38 14.85 2.33
C GLY A 224 -10.90 14.46 2.24
N ILE A 225 -10.02 15.27 2.80
CA ILE A 225 -8.57 15.03 2.84
C ILE A 225 -8.24 14.25 4.11
N PHE A 226 -7.32 13.29 4.01
CA PHE A 226 -6.78 12.60 5.18
C PHE A 226 -6.09 13.60 6.11
N VAL A 227 -6.44 13.58 7.37
CA VAL A 227 -5.77 14.35 8.41
C VAL A 227 -4.43 13.70 8.77
N GLN A 228 -3.61 14.44 9.55
CA GLN A 228 -2.29 13.95 10.00
C GLN A 228 -1.36 13.52 8.86
N THR A 229 -1.49 14.13 7.67
CA THR A 229 -0.51 13.98 6.61
C THR A 229 0.78 14.66 7.03
N ILE A 230 1.80 13.86 7.36
CA ILE A 230 3.09 14.34 7.87
C ILE A 230 4.11 14.57 6.76
N SER A 231 3.88 14.02 5.58
CA SER A 231 4.73 14.19 4.41
C SER A 231 3.87 14.23 3.15
N ASP A 232 4.16 15.18 2.26
CA ASP A 232 3.53 15.31 0.95
C ASP A 232 4.60 15.40 -0.14
N TYR A 233 4.78 14.31 -0.91
CA TYR A 233 5.64 14.25 -2.08
C TYR A 233 4.78 14.08 -3.34
N PRO A 234 4.30 15.18 -3.94
CA PRO A 234 3.34 15.13 -5.03
C PRO A 234 3.96 14.70 -6.36
N LEU A 235 3.11 14.24 -7.29
CA LEU A 235 3.55 13.80 -8.62
C LEU A 235 4.32 14.89 -9.38
N VAL A 236 3.94 16.15 -9.24
CA VAL A 236 4.61 17.28 -9.91
C VAL A 236 6.06 17.38 -9.46
N GLU A 237 6.32 17.25 -8.16
CA GLU A 237 7.68 17.28 -7.63
C GLU A 237 8.50 16.06 -8.08
N ALA A 238 7.90 14.87 -8.06
CA ALA A 238 8.54 13.65 -8.54
C ALA A 238 8.92 13.72 -10.04
N ILE A 239 8.11 14.40 -10.85
CA ILE A 239 8.40 14.67 -12.27
C ILE A 239 9.54 15.69 -12.39
N HIS A 240 9.49 16.80 -11.66
CA HIS A 240 10.54 17.82 -11.68
C HIS A 240 11.90 17.26 -11.31
N GLN A 241 11.94 16.35 -10.33
CA GLN A 241 13.16 15.67 -9.90
C GLN A 241 13.55 14.49 -10.79
N SER A 242 12.81 14.24 -11.88
CA SER A 242 13.06 13.14 -12.81
C SER A 242 12.99 11.73 -12.18
N ILE A 243 12.33 11.60 -11.04
CA ILE A 243 12.05 10.32 -10.38
C ILE A 243 10.93 9.57 -11.10
N VAL A 244 9.91 10.32 -11.54
CA VAL A 244 8.78 9.79 -12.32
C VAL A 244 8.79 10.41 -13.70
N LYS A 245 8.48 9.60 -14.71
CA LYS A 245 8.40 10.06 -16.10
C LYS A 245 7.30 11.11 -16.26
N THR A 246 7.60 12.14 -17.04
CA THR A 246 6.59 13.12 -17.44
C THR A 246 5.55 12.46 -18.34
N PRO A 247 4.24 12.56 -18.02
CA PRO A 247 3.20 12.06 -18.91
C PRO A 247 3.19 12.87 -20.22
N VAL A 248 3.12 12.18 -21.33
CA VAL A 248 2.97 12.81 -22.66
C VAL A 248 1.49 13.05 -22.88
N LEU A 249 1.10 14.31 -22.99
CA LEU A 249 -0.27 14.69 -23.29
C LEU A 249 -0.37 15.08 -24.77
N PRO A 250 -1.52 14.83 -25.43
CA PRO A 250 -1.76 15.32 -26.79
C PRO A 250 -1.62 16.85 -26.83
N ASP A 251 -1.05 17.35 -27.91
CA ASP A 251 -1.03 18.79 -28.17
C ASP A 251 -2.44 19.38 -28.34
N GLN A 252 -2.55 20.71 -28.34
CA GLN A 252 -3.83 21.36 -28.38
C GLN A 252 -4.63 21.04 -29.69
N ALA A 253 -3.92 20.87 -30.82
CA ALA A 253 -4.56 20.55 -32.10
C ALA A 253 -5.07 19.12 -32.13
N SER A 254 -4.32 18.19 -31.57
CA SER A 254 -4.76 16.78 -31.40
C SER A 254 -5.92 16.66 -30.42
N ARG A 255 -5.88 17.39 -29.30
CA ARG A 255 -7.00 17.41 -28.32
C ARG A 255 -8.29 17.91 -28.92
N ALA A 256 -8.23 18.92 -29.79
CA ALA A 256 -9.41 19.49 -30.45
C ALA A 256 -10.12 18.48 -31.37
N LYS A 257 -9.44 17.42 -31.79
CA LYS A 257 -9.98 16.36 -32.65
C LYS A 257 -10.57 15.20 -31.91
N LEU A 258 -10.26 15.07 -30.58
CA LEU A 258 -10.73 13.96 -29.75
C LEU A 258 -12.19 14.15 -29.38
N GLN A 259 -13.04 13.23 -29.80
CA GLN A 259 -14.48 13.23 -29.49
C GLN A 259 -14.91 11.86 -28.99
N GLU A 260 -15.78 11.88 -28.00
CA GLU A 260 -16.49 10.67 -27.58
C GLU A 260 -17.70 10.47 -28.49
N LYS A 261 -17.74 9.36 -29.21
CA LYS A 261 -18.86 9.01 -30.07
C LYS A 261 -20.01 8.43 -29.22
N GLN A 262 -21.23 8.65 -29.68
CA GLN A 262 -22.40 8.02 -29.04
C GLN A 262 -22.47 6.54 -29.46
N SER A 263 -21.83 5.67 -28.73
CA SER A 263 -21.89 4.22 -28.89
C SER A 263 -21.84 3.51 -27.54
N ALA A 264 -22.53 2.38 -27.45
CA ALA A 264 -22.41 1.47 -26.31
C ALA A 264 -21.14 0.60 -26.39
N ILE A 265 -20.49 0.56 -27.56
CA ILE A 265 -19.27 -0.21 -27.78
C ILE A 265 -18.08 0.68 -27.44
N PHE A 266 -17.27 0.27 -26.47
CA PHE A 266 -16.13 1.04 -25.98
C PHE A 266 -15.18 1.49 -27.10
N THR A 267 -14.78 0.57 -27.98
CA THR A 267 -13.84 0.85 -29.07
C THR A 267 -14.38 1.86 -30.10
N GLU A 268 -15.70 1.93 -30.29
CA GLU A 268 -16.32 2.93 -31.13
C GLU A 268 -16.47 4.26 -30.41
N LYS A 269 -16.84 4.23 -29.12
CA LYS A 269 -16.99 5.43 -28.31
C LYS A 269 -15.69 6.22 -28.22
N TYR A 270 -14.57 5.54 -28.00
CA TYR A 270 -13.24 6.15 -27.80
C TYR A 270 -12.29 5.96 -28.98
N GLU A 271 -12.81 5.75 -30.18
CA GLU A 271 -12.01 5.46 -31.37
C GLU A 271 -10.90 6.48 -31.62
N ASP A 272 -11.20 7.79 -31.49
CA ASP A 272 -10.23 8.85 -31.71
C ASP A 272 -9.08 8.81 -30.69
N TYR A 273 -9.37 8.51 -29.44
CA TYR A 273 -8.38 8.36 -28.38
C TYR A 273 -7.50 7.13 -28.60
N ILE A 274 -8.09 6.02 -28.98
CA ILE A 274 -7.39 4.76 -29.28
C ILE A 274 -6.46 4.95 -30.48
N ASN A 275 -6.94 5.56 -31.56
CA ASN A 275 -6.14 5.82 -32.75
C ASN A 275 -4.96 6.73 -32.47
N LEU A 276 -5.15 7.80 -31.69
CA LEU A 276 -4.06 8.68 -31.27
C LEU A 276 -3.02 7.92 -30.44
N GLY A 277 -3.45 7.11 -29.50
CA GLY A 277 -2.55 6.26 -28.68
C GLY A 277 -1.74 5.28 -29.54
N ILE A 278 -2.37 4.67 -30.57
CA ILE A 278 -1.71 3.76 -31.51
C ILE A 278 -0.68 4.51 -32.36
N GLU A 279 -1.00 5.72 -32.83
CA GLU A 279 -0.05 6.55 -33.60
C GLU A 279 1.19 6.91 -32.80
N GLU A 280 1.04 7.35 -31.56
CA GLU A 280 2.15 7.67 -30.66
C GLU A 280 2.97 6.43 -30.29
N TRP A 281 2.30 5.29 -30.04
CA TRP A 281 2.99 4.04 -29.85
C TRP A 281 3.82 3.63 -31.08
N ARG A 282 3.31 3.77 -32.29
CA ARG A 282 4.06 3.47 -33.53
C ARG A 282 5.29 4.33 -33.67
N LYS A 283 5.23 5.62 -33.33
CA LYS A 283 6.39 6.53 -33.35
C LYS A 283 7.45 6.03 -32.34
N THR A 284 7.03 5.74 -31.12
CA THR A 284 7.90 5.23 -30.07
C THR A 284 8.51 3.86 -30.43
N TYR A 285 7.71 2.97 -31.01
CA TYR A 285 8.16 1.65 -31.45
C TYR A 285 9.28 1.77 -32.49
N LYS A 286 9.08 2.59 -33.53
CA LYS A 286 10.09 2.85 -34.58
C LYS A 286 11.37 3.48 -34.01
N ALA A 287 11.24 4.38 -33.04
CA ALA A 287 12.40 5.02 -32.41
C ALA A 287 13.22 4.04 -31.55
N LEU A 288 12.58 3.04 -30.95
CA LEU A 288 13.23 2.04 -30.10
C LEU A 288 13.77 0.84 -30.89
N GLU A 289 13.24 0.54 -32.07
CA GLU A 289 13.61 -0.61 -32.90
C GLU A 289 15.14 -0.75 -33.11
N PRO A 290 15.90 0.32 -33.43
CA PRO A 290 17.35 0.24 -33.60
C PRO A 290 18.09 -0.14 -32.31
N THR A 291 17.48 0.02 -31.14
CA THR A 291 18.07 -0.30 -29.83
C THR A 291 17.77 -1.74 -29.37
N GLY A 292 17.02 -2.52 -30.16
CA GLY A 292 16.55 -3.86 -29.80
C GLY A 292 15.46 -3.87 -28.71
N LYS A 293 14.96 -2.71 -28.29
CA LYS A 293 13.87 -2.58 -27.31
C LYS A 293 12.50 -2.55 -28.00
N LYS A 294 11.50 -3.06 -27.31
CA LYS A 294 10.09 -3.05 -27.80
C LYS A 294 9.27 -2.09 -26.97
N ALA A 295 8.50 -1.22 -27.61
CA ALA A 295 7.45 -0.46 -26.96
C ALA A 295 6.19 -1.33 -26.82
N ILE A 296 5.54 -1.27 -25.67
CA ILE A 296 4.28 -1.96 -25.39
C ILE A 296 3.21 -0.89 -25.18
N LEU A 297 2.07 -1.04 -25.84
CA LEU A 297 0.90 -0.20 -25.65
C LEU A 297 -0.07 -0.90 -24.69
N PHE A 298 -0.40 -0.23 -23.59
CA PHE A 298 -1.49 -0.62 -22.70
C PHE A 298 -2.64 0.38 -22.86
N ILE A 299 -3.84 -0.14 -23.08
CA ILE A 299 -5.06 0.66 -23.09
C ILE A 299 -5.84 0.27 -21.85
N MET A 300 -6.01 1.22 -20.93
CA MET A 300 -6.86 1.03 -19.76
C MET A 300 -8.25 1.58 -20.07
N THR A 301 -9.25 0.84 -19.66
CA THR A 301 -10.67 1.21 -19.77
C THR A 301 -11.26 1.22 -18.36
N ASP A 302 -12.12 2.18 -18.10
CA ASP A 302 -12.93 2.25 -16.89
C ASP A 302 -14.06 1.22 -16.93
#